data_7cbc1a37854a4fd86f4c3f76e78b48cc
#
_entry.id   7cbc1a37854a4fd86f4c3f76e78b48cc
#
_cell.length_a   1.000
_cell.length_b   1.000
_cell.length_c   1.000
_cell.angle_alpha   90.00
_cell.angle_beta   90.00
_cell.angle_gamma   90.00
#
_symmetry.space_group_name_H-M   'P 1'
#
loop_
_entity.id
_entity.type
_entity.pdbx_description
1 polymer ?
#
loop_
_entity_poly.entity_id
_entity_poly.type
_entity_poly.pdbx_seq_one_letter_code
_entity_poly.pdbx_strand_id
1 'polypeptide(L)'
;PERPKIPDLDALPFPDRAAIDHAPYLDAWKTHHGASSINLVTARGCPYRCTWCSHAVYGFSHRRRSPANVAAEMAEIVERYDPDQVWYADDVFTISHPWLEAYVAALRARGIRRPFETITRADRLQNEDTVRLLAELGCYRIWLGSESGSQRILDAMERGV
;
A
#
# COMPACT_ATOMS: atom_id res chain seq x y z
N PRO A 1 15.75 24.75 6.19
CA PRO A 1 15.26 24.57 4.82
C PRO A 1 14.70 23.17 4.65
N GLU A 2 13.54 23.06 3.97
CA GLU A 2 12.93 21.77 3.63
C GLU A 2 13.82 21.04 2.62
N ARG A 3 14.04 19.74 2.83
CA ARG A 3 14.83 18.94 1.89
C ARG A 3 14.02 18.70 0.60
N PRO A 4 14.67 18.74 -0.59
CA PRO A 4 14.02 18.35 -1.83
C PRO A 4 13.45 16.93 -1.74
N LYS A 5 12.26 16.72 -2.26
CA LYS A 5 11.65 15.39 -2.34
C LYS A 5 12.35 14.58 -3.43
N ILE A 6 12.68 13.33 -3.13
CA ILE A 6 13.26 12.41 -4.10
C ILE A 6 12.17 12.10 -5.15
N PRO A 7 12.37 12.46 -6.43
CA PRO A 7 11.34 12.29 -7.45
C PRO A 7 11.18 10.83 -7.89
N ASP A 8 12.28 10.11 -8.03
CA ASP A 8 12.34 8.71 -8.45
C ASP A 8 12.57 7.82 -7.22
N LEU A 9 11.54 7.06 -6.83
CA LEU A 9 11.63 6.16 -5.70
C LEU A 9 12.31 4.82 -6.06
N ASP A 10 12.39 4.47 -7.33
CA ASP A 10 13.07 3.25 -7.77
C ASP A 10 14.60 3.37 -7.64
N ALA A 11 15.13 4.60 -7.62
CA ALA A 11 16.53 4.86 -7.34
C ALA A 11 16.95 4.59 -5.88
N LEU A 12 15.99 4.40 -4.98
CA LEU A 12 16.28 4.07 -3.59
C LEU A 12 16.52 2.56 -3.43
N PRO A 13 17.47 2.15 -2.58
CA PRO A 13 17.62 0.74 -2.23
C PRO A 13 16.36 0.23 -1.51
N PHE A 14 16.12 -1.05 -1.59
CA PHE A 14 15.13 -1.69 -0.72
C PHE A 14 15.55 -1.57 0.74
N PRO A 15 14.59 -1.59 1.68
CA PRO A 15 14.91 -1.65 3.10
C PRO A 15 15.83 -2.84 3.39
N ASP A 16 16.93 -2.59 4.13
CA ASP A 16 17.78 -3.68 4.62
C ASP A 16 17.05 -4.45 5.72
N ARG A 17 16.23 -5.39 5.30
CA ARG A 17 15.44 -6.22 6.23
C ARG A 17 16.31 -7.22 7.00
N ALA A 18 17.55 -7.48 6.55
CA ALA A 18 18.48 -8.34 7.25
C ALA A 18 19.12 -7.65 8.46
N ALA A 19 19.04 -6.32 8.56
CA ALA A 19 19.53 -5.57 9.73
C ALA A 19 18.76 -5.87 11.03
N ILE A 20 17.59 -6.52 10.92
CA ILE A 20 16.74 -6.90 12.06
C ILE A 20 16.36 -8.37 11.90
N ASP A 21 16.41 -9.13 13.01
CA ASP A 21 15.81 -10.47 13.04
C ASP A 21 14.28 -10.34 13.00
N HIS A 22 13.66 -10.76 11.89
CA HIS A 22 12.21 -10.70 11.69
C HIS A 22 11.47 -11.89 12.33
N ALA A 23 12.12 -12.99 12.65
CA ALA A 23 11.45 -14.19 13.14
C ALA A 23 10.59 -13.93 14.39
N PRO A 24 11.07 -13.24 15.45
CA PRO A 24 10.25 -12.97 16.63
C PRO A 24 9.00 -12.13 16.33
N TYR A 25 9.08 -11.21 15.36
CA TYR A 25 7.93 -10.36 14.97
C TYR A 25 6.89 -11.16 14.20
N LEU A 26 7.33 -12.00 13.26
CA LEU A 26 6.46 -12.89 12.50
C LEU A 26 5.73 -13.88 13.40
N ASP A 27 6.46 -14.49 14.34
CA ASP A 27 5.91 -15.44 15.30
C ASP A 27 4.92 -14.79 16.26
N ALA A 28 5.25 -13.61 16.79
CA ALA A 28 4.34 -12.85 17.64
C ALA A 28 3.07 -12.47 16.89
N TRP A 29 3.21 -11.98 15.65
CA TRP A 29 2.06 -11.61 14.81
C TRP A 29 1.18 -12.83 14.53
N LYS A 30 1.78 -13.94 14.15
CA LYS A 30 1.07 -15.21 13.91
C LYS A 30 0.35 -15.72 15.15
N THR A 31 0.99 -15.65 16.29
CA THR A 31 0.43 -16.10 17.58
C THR A 31 -0.80 -15.28 17.99
N HIS A 32 -0.75 -13.95 17.80
CA HIS A 32 -1.81 -13.06 18.26
C HIS A 32 -2.91 -12.81 17.22
N HIS A 33 -2.60 -12.96 15.92
CA HIS A 33 -3.50 -12.62 14.82
C HIS A 33 -3.81 -13.79 13.87
N GLY A 34 -3.20 -14.96 14.12
CA GLY A 34 -3.44 -16.18 13.33
C GLY A 34 -2.65 -16.27 12.02
N ALA A 35 -1.95 -15.22 11.61
CA ALA A 35 -1.15 -15.16 10.38
C ALA A 35 0.05 -14.24 10.57
N SER A 36 1.21 -14.60 10.06
CA SER A 36 2.39 -13.73 10.03
C SER A 36 2.23 -12.63 8.98
N SER A 37 2.75 -11.43 9.25
CA SER A 37 2.62 -10.28 8.33
C SER A 37 3.91 -9.49 8.20
N ILE A 38 4.21 -9.05 6.98
CA ILE A 38 5.27 -8.07 6.69
C ILE A 38 4.66 -6.89 5.95
N ASN A 39 5.15 -5.69 6.23
CA ASN A 39 4.73 -4.49 5.54
C ASN A 39 5.55 -4.23 4.26
N LEU A 40 4.90 -3.63 3.27
CA LEU A 40 5.48 -3.17 2.01
C LEU A 40 4.91 -1.79 1.67
N VAL A 41 5.78 -0.84 1.35
CA VAL A 41 5.39 0.53 0.95
C VAL A 41 5.63 0.69 -0.54
N THR A 42 4.56 0.98 -1.31
CA THR A 42 4.66 1.16 -2.75
C THR A 42 4.71 2.63 -3.15
N ALA A 43 4.19 3.52 -2.30
CA ALA A 43 4.11 4.95 -2.56
C ALA A 43 4.45 5.77 -1.31
N ARG A 44 4.84 7.02 -1.51
CA ARG A 44 5.04 8.01 -0.45
C ARG A 44 4.11 9.17 -0.65
N GLY A 45 3.26 9.40 0.35
CA GLY A 45 2.32 10.50 0.39
C GLY A 45 1.00 10.24 -0.34
N CYS A 46 0.11 11.20 -0.22
CA CYS A 46 -1.24 11.17 -0.72
C CYS A 46 -1.52 12.45 -1.52
N PRO A 47 -2.17 12.38 -2.70
CA PRO A 47 -2.44 13.55 -3.53
C PRO A 47 -3.63 14.37 -3.04
N TYR A 48 -4.43 13.83 -2.12
CA TYR A 48 -5.62 14.48 -1.60
C TYR A 48 -5.27 15.54 -0.56
N ARG A 49 -6.19 16.50 -0.35
CA ARG A 49 -5.97 17.67 0.51
C ARG A 49 -6.95 17.75 1.68
N CYS A 50 -7.40 16.61 2.19
CA CYS A 50 -8.32 16.56 3.31
C CYS A 50 -7.81 17.40 4.48
N THR A 51 -8.62 18.35 4.97
CA THR A 51 -8.20 19.38 5.93
C THR A 51 -7.84 18.84 7.29
N TRP A 52 -8.38 17.69 7.68
CA TRP A 52 -8.13 17.02 8.97
C TRP A 52 -6.89 16.10 8.94
N CYS A 53 -6.36 15.79 7.75
CA CYS A 53 -5.28 14.83 7.58
C CYS A 53 -3.91 15.47 7.86
N SER A 54 -3.03 14.72 8.54
CA SER A 54 -1.64 15.13 8.74
C SER A 54 -0.81 14.86 7.49
N HIS A 55 -0.29 15.92 6.87
CA HIS A 55 0.64 15.84 5.75
C HIS A 55 2.11 16.08 6.17
N ALA A 56 2.42 15.90 7.47
CA ALA A 56 3.69 16.29 8.07
C ALA A 56 4.91 15.60 7.44
N VAL A 57 4.79 14.37 6.98
CA VAL A 57 5.93 13.58 6.48
C VAL A 57 6.24 13.84 5.01
N TYR A 58 5.23 13.76 4.14
CA TYR A 58 5.43 13.83 2.68
C TYR A 58 4.79 15.06 2.03
N GLY A 59 4.10 15.90 2.79
CA GLY A 59 3.34 17.03 2.29
C GLY A 59 2.25 16.59 1.31
N PHE A 60 1.75 17.54 0.51
CA PHE A 60 0.77 17.28 -0.54
C PHE A 60 1.45 16.74 -1.80
N SER A 61 1.99 15.53 -1.73
CA SER A 61 2.65 14.90 -2.85
C SER A 61 2.36 13.41 -2.89
N HIS A 62 2.35 12.85 -4.08
CA HIS A 62 2.26 11.41 -4.27
C HIS A 62 3.35 10.98 -5.26
N ARG A 63 4.23 10.09 -4.82
CA ARG A 63 5.29 9.50 -5.63
C ARG A 63 5.24 8.00 -5.42
N ARG A 64 5.29 7.25 -6.50
CA ARG A 64 5.10 5.81 -6.47
C ARG A 64 6.25 5.11 -7.16
N ARG A 65 6.67 4.00 -6.61
CA ARG A 65 7.62 3.07 -7.20
C ARG A 65 7.01 2.40 -8.42
N SER A 66 7.82 1.98 -9.39
CA SER A 66 7.32 1.21 -10.52
C SER A 66 6.76 -0.14 -10.09
N PRO A 67 5.80 -0.71 -10.84
CA PRO A 67 5.29 -2.05 -10.59
C PRO A 67 6.38 -3.12 -10.56
N ALA A 68 7.38 -3.01 -11.44
CA ALA A 68 8.50 -3.93 -11.52
C ALA A 68 9.38 -3.88 -10.27
N ASN A 69 9.67 -2.68 -9.76
CA ASN A 69 10.48 -2.46 -8.56
C ASN A 69 9.77 -3.03 -7.32
N VAL A 70 8.47 -2.74 -7.15
CA VAL A 70 7.68 -3.28 -6.03
C VAL A 70 7.56 -4.81 -6.11
N ALA A 71 7.36 -5.36 -7.32
CA ALA A 71 7.28 -6.81 -7.49
C ALA A 71 8.61 -7.52 -7.22
N ALA A 72 9.75 -6.85 -7.45
CA ALA A 72 11.07 -7.36 -7.09
C ALA A 72 11.23 -7.44 -5.56
N GLU A 73 10.88 -6.38 -4.82
CA GLU A 73 10.92 -6.42 -3.35
C GLU A 73 9.94 -7.45 -2.78
N MET A 74 8.75 -7.59 -3.37
CA MET A 74 7.81 -8.63 -2.96
C MET A 74 8.41 -10.03 -3.13
N ALA A 75 9.14 -10.26 -4.22
CA ALA A 75 9.81 -11.54 -4.45
C ALA A 75 10.87 -11.82 -3.36
N GLU A 76 11.69 -10.83 -3.00
CA GLU A 76 12.65 -10.97 -1.90
C GLU A 76 11.97 -11.24 -0.55
N ILE A 77 10.83 -10.58 -0.27
CA ILE A 77 10.05 -10.79 0.95
C ILE A 77 9.54 -12.24 1.01
N VAL A 78 8.97 -12.73 -0.10
CA VAL A 78 8.45 -14.10 -0.17
C VAL A 78 9.58 -15.13 -0.05
N GLU A 79 10.69 -14.92 -0.75
CA GLU A 79 11.83 -15.84 -0.73
C GLU A 79 12.48 -15.95 0.65
N ARG A 80 12.64 -14.83 1.35
CA ARG A 80 13.40 -14.78 2.60
C ARG A 80 12.56 -15.05 3.84
N TYR A 81 11.31 -14.63 3.86
CA TYR A 81 10.49 -14.59 5.08
C TYR A 81 9.19 -15.40 4.96
N ASP A 82 8.75 -15.69 3.75
CA ASP A 82 7.52 -16.43 3.43
C ASP A 82 6.31 -16.07 4.35
N PRO A 83 5.97 -14.77 4.47
CA PRO A 83 4.89 -14.35 5.36
C PRO A 83 3.55 -14.90 4.87
N ASP A 84 2.64 -15.21 5.80
CA ASP A 84 1.28 -15.64 5.45
C ASP A 84 0.51 -14.54 4.71
N GLN A 85 0.80 -13.26 5.03
CA GLN A 85 0.15 -12.10 4.43
C GLN A 85 1.07 -10.88 4.39
N VAL A 86 0.66 -9.86 3.62
CA VAL A 86 1.35 -8.57 3.49
C VAL A 86 0.44 -7.42 3.88
N TRP A 87 0.98 -6.42 4.54
CA TRP A 87 0.36 -5.13 4.74
C TRP A 87 0.93 -4.11 3.74
N TYR A 88 0.11 -3.68 2.77
CA TYR A 88 0.49 -2.53 1.94
C TYR A 88 0.23 -1.25 2.72
N ALA A 89 1.31 -0.65 3.23
CA ALA A 89 1.28 0.50 4.13
C ALA A 89 1.27 1.84 3.38
N ASP A 90 0.60 1.90 2.25
CA ASP A 90 0.39 3.15 1.50
C ASP A 90 -0.74 3.97 2.13
N ASP A 91 -0.67 5.30 2.03
CA ASP A 91 -1.77 6.19 2.45
C ASP A 91 -3.07 5.90 1.68
N VAL A 92 -2.96 5.62 0.37
CA VAL A 92 -4.06 5.13 -0.49
C VAL A 92 -3.48 4.23 -1.59
N PHE A 93 -3.72 2.94 -1.53
CA PHE A 93 -3.11 1.98 -2.44
C PHE A 93 -3.64 2.08 -3.88
N THR A 94 -4.92 2.40 -4.07
CA THR A 94 -5.62 2.35 -5.37
C THR A 94 -5.63 3.67 -6.15
N ILE A 95 -4.64 4.55 -5.96
CA ILE A 95 -4.58 5.87 -6.63
C ILE A 95 -4.53 5.74 -8.15
N SER A 96 -3.79 4.77 -8.68
CA SER A 96 -3.57 4.63 -10.13
C SER A 96 -4.01 3.24 -10.60
N HIS A 97 -5.07 3.19 -11.38
CA HIS A 97 -5.56 1.96 -12.00
C HIS A 97 -4.54 1.34 -12.97
N PRO A 98 -3.92 2.09 -13.91
CA PRO A 98 -2.90 1.51 -14.79
C PRO A 98 -1.70 0.94 -14.04
N TRP A 99 -1.31 1.57 -12.92
CA TRP A 99 -0.25 1.04 -12.08
C TRP A 99 -0.66 -0.30 -11.47
N LEU A 100 -1.90 -0.41 -11.00
CA LEU A 100 -2.43 -1.63 -10.38
C LEU A 100 -2.46 -2.79 -11.40
N GLU A 101 -2.93 -2.54 -12.63
CA GLU A 101 -2.89 -3.52 -13.73
C GLU A 101 -1.47 -4.02 -14.00
N ALA A 102 -0.53 -3.10 -14.15
CA ALA A 102 0.87 -3.44 -14.39
C ALA A 102 1.50 -4.22 -13.21
N TYR A 103 1.10 -3.91 -11.98
CA TYR A 103 1.56 -4.62 -10.79
C TYR A 103 1.00 -6.04 -10.71
N VAL A 104 -0.29 -6.23 -10.99
CA VAL A 104 -0.90 -7.57 -11.15
C VAL A 104 -0.12 -8.39 -12.16
N ALA A 105 0.15 -7.82 -13.34
CA ALA A 105 0.91 -8.50 -14.38
C ALA A 105 2.34 -8.88 -13.93
N ALA A 106 3.01 -7.95 -13.22
CA ALA A 106 4.37 -8.18 -12.72
C ALA A 106 4.45 -9.28 -11.66
N LEU A 107 3.47 -9.38 -10.76
CA LEU A 107 3.40 -10.45 -9.76
C LEU A 107 2.99 -11.79 -10.39
N ARG A 108 2.03 -11.76 -11.31
CA ARG A 108 1.61 -12.95 -12.06
C ARG A 108 2.78 -13.57 -12.83
N ALA A 109 3.60 -12.76 -13.51
CA ALA A 109 4.79 -13.22 -14.21
C ALA A 109 5.82 -13.90 -13.32
N ARG A 110 5.79 -13.63 -12.01
CA ARG A 110 6.64 -14.24 -10.98
C ARG A 110 5.98 -15.39 -10.23
N GLY A 111 4.72 -15.72 -10.55
CA GLY A 111 3.95 -16.72 -9.82
C GLY A 111 3.67 -16.34 -8.36
N ILE A 112 3.72 -15.05 -8.03
CA ILE A 112 3.54 -14.57 -6.67
C ILE A 112 2.08 -14.12 -6.46
N ARG A 113 1.45 -14.70 -5.45
CA ARG A 113 0.17 -14.25 -4.91
C ARG A 113 0.20 -14.43 -3.39
N ARG A 114 0.00 -13.36 -2.65
CA ARG A 114 -0.08 -13.40 -1.18
C ARG A 114 -1.36 -12.70 -0.70
N PRO A 115 -2.04 -13.23 0.29
CA PRO A 115 -3.09 -12.48 0.98
C PRO A 115 -2.56 -11.14 1.45
N PHE A 116 -3.34 -10.08 1.31
CA PHE A 116 -2.93 -8.78 1.80
C PHE A 116 -4.10 -7.93 2.26
N GLU A 117 -3.78 -6.95 3.08
CA GLU A 117 -4.68 -5.87 3.44
C GLU A 117 -4.06 -4.51 3.10
N THR A 118 -4.90 -3.52 2.91
CA THR A 118 -4.48 -2.17 2.55
C THR A 118 -5.50 -1.11 2.92
N ILE A 119 -5.07 0.14 2.88
CA ILE A 119 -5.94 1.32 3.05
C ILE A 119 -6.30 1.88 1.67
N THR A 120 -7.56 2.27 1.48
CA THR A 120 -7.99 3.02 0.31
C THR A 120 -9.19 3.91 0.61
N ARG A 121 -9.63 4.64 -0.41
CA ARG A 121 -10.83 5.49 -0.38
C ARG A 121 -11.99 4.76 -1.04
N ALA A 122 -13.22 5.00 -0.56
CA ALA A 122 -14.42 4.38 -1.09
C ALA A 122 -14.67 4.73 -2.57
N ASP A 123 -14.40 5.99 -2.97
CA ASP A 123 -14.55 6.44 -4.36
C ASP A 123 -13.67 5.66 -5.35
N ARG A 124 -12.52 5.13 -4.89
CA ARG A 124 -11.63 4.31 -5.73
C ARG A 124 -12.14 2.91 -5.99
N LEU A 125 -13.08 2.44 -5.19
CA LEU A 125 -13.69 1.10 -5.32
C LEU A 125 -15.01 1.13 -6.12
N GLN A 126 -15.46 2.28 -6.60
CA GLN A 126 -16.61 2.38 -7.53
C GLN A 126 -16.29 1.77 -8.91
N ASN A 127 -15.00 1.65 -9.25
CA ASN A 127 -14.57 0.97 -10.46
C ASN A 127 -14.45 -0.54 -10.19
N GLU A 128 -15.33 -1.33 -10.80
CA GLU A 128 -15.37 -2.79 -10.65
C GLU A 128 -14.06 -3.46 -11.08
N ASP A 129 -13.37 -2.94 -12.09
CA ASP A 129 -12.07 -3.45 -12.51
C ASP A 129 -11.01 -3.29 -11.42
N THR A 130 -11.03 -2.19 -10.67
CA THR A 130 -10.15 -2.01 -9.52
C THR A 130 -10.41 -3.08 -8.46
N VAL A 131 -11.67 -3.37 -8.16
CA VAL A 131 -12.05 -4.42 -7.19
C VAL A 131 -11.61 -5.79 -7.67
N ARG A 132 -11.81 -6.09 -8.96
CA ARG A 132 -11.37 -7.34 -9.57
C ARG A 132 -9.85 -7.52 -9.50
N LEU A 133 -9.08 -6.49 -9.80
CA LEU A 133 -7.61 -6.52 -9.71
C LEU A 133 -7.13 -6.73 -8.27
N LEU A 134 -7.75 -6.09 -7.29
CA LEU A 134 -7.44 -6.31 -5.87
C LEU A 134 -7.71 -7.75 -5.45
N ALA A 135 -8.85 -8.32 -5.86
CA ALA A 135 -9.19 -9.72 -5.58
C ALA A 135 -8.19 -10.68 -6.24
N GLU A 136 -7.78 -10.41 -7.48
CA GLU A 136 -6.78 -11.19 -8.20
C GLU A 136 -5.42 -11.18 -7.49
N LEU A 137 -4.99 -10.03 -6.99
CA LEU A 137 -3.77 -9.90 -6.18
C LEU A 137 -3.83 -10.67 -4.86
N GLY A 138 -5.03 -10.97 -4.36
CA GLY A 138 -5.23 -11.67 -3.08
C GLY A 138 -5.67 -10.76 -1.94
N CYS A 139 -6.23 -9.59 -2.22
CA CYS A 139 -6.77 -8.70 -1.19
C CYS A 139 -7.89 -9.39 -0.42
N TYR A 140 -7.73 -9.53 0.89
CA TYR A 140 -8.75 -10.11 1.77
C TYR A 140 -9.41 -9.07 2.68
N ARG A 141 -8.76 -7.91 2.88
CA ARG A 141 -9.28 -6.82 3.72
C ARG A 141 -8.90 -5.46 3.17
N ILE A 142 -9.86 -4.56 3.19
CA ILE A 142 -9.68 -3.16 2.83
C ILE A 142 -10.12 -2.27 3.98
N TRP A 143 -9.25 -1.37 4.39
CA TRP A 143 -9.55 -0.33 5.35
C TRP A 143 -10.00 0.92 4.61
N LEU A 144 -11.23 1.35 4.86
CA LEU A 144 -11.81 2.51 4.19
C LEU A 144 -11.82 3.72 5.12
N GLY A 145 -11.25 4.81 4.67
CA GLY A 145 -11.44 6.12 5.28
C GLY A 145 -12.81 6.68 4.91
N SER A 146 -13.87 6.30 5.60
CA SER A 146 -15.23 6.80 5.34
C SER A 146 -15.48 8.15 6.00
N GLU A 147 -14.87 8.41 7.14
CA GLU A 147 -14.85 9.62 7.97
C GLU A 147 -16.23 10.06 8.48
N SER A 148 -17.24 10.23 7.60
CA SER A 148 -18.59 10.66 7.98
C SER A 148 -19.65 10.12 7.03
N GLY A 149 -20.85 9.87 7.54
CA GLY A 149 -22.06 9.63 6.74
C GLY A 149 -22.78 10.92 6.32
N SER A 150 -22.26 12.09 6.68
CA SER A 150 -22.84 13.39 6.33
C SER A 150 -22.05 14.08 5.24
N GLN A 151 -22.68 14.33 4.08
CA GLN A 151 -22.06 15.06 2.97
C GLN A 151 -21.54 16.43 3.41
N ARG A 152 -22.28 17.16 4.21
CA ARG A 152 -21.88 18.47 4.75
C ARG A 152 -20.54 18.38 5.54
N ILE A 153 -20.31 17.30 6.26
CA ILE A 153 -19.06 17.08 7.00
C ILE A 153 -17.94 16.70 6.03
N LEU A 154 -18.21 15.83 5.07
CA LEU A 154 -17.21 15.44 4.05
C LEU A 154 -16.76 16.65 3.21
N ASP A 155 -17.68 17.55 2.86
CA ASP A 155 -17.39 18.79 2.15
C ASP A 155 -16.51 19.72 3.01
N ALA A 156 -16.86 19.88 4.29
CA ALA A 156 -16.06 20.68 5.24
C ALA A 156 -14.64 20.11 5.46
N MET A 157 -14.47 18.81 5.30
CA MET A 157 -13.17 18.13 5.34
C MET A 157 -12.40 18.19 4.02
N GLU A 158 -12.97 18.79 2.97
CA GLU A 158 -12.41 18.74 1.62
C GLU A 158 -12.12 17.31 1.15
N ARG A 159 -13.00 16.38 1.54
CA ARG A 159 -12.80 14.94 1.31
C ARG A 159 -12.92 14.58 -0.18
N GLY A 160 -13.80 15.26 -0.93
CA GLY A 160 -14.02 15.05 -2.37
C GLY A 160 -14.52 13.63 -2.69
N VAL A 161 -15.52 13.16 -1.93
CA VAL A 161 -16.23 11.90 -2.13
C VAL A 161 -17.72 12.13 -2.06
#